data_0f9ca0278313762a90898a54bef289b3
#
_entry.id   0f9ca0278313762a90898a54bef289b3
#
_cell.length_a   1.000
_cell.length_b   1.000
_cell.length_c   1.000
_cell.angle_alpha   90.00
_cell.angle_beta   90.00
_cell.angle_gamma   90.00
#
_symmetry.space_group_name_H-M   'P 1'
#
loop_
_entity.id
_entity.type
_entity.pdbx_description
1 polymer ?
#
loop_
_entity_poly.entity_id
_entity_poly.type
_entity_poly.pdbx_seq_one_letter_code
_entity_poly.pdbx_strand_id
1 'polypeptide(L)'
;MLDPADPQNHTTIVGACTQMLDRHPTRFAEALHAIAEAPPGPVIVHCYGGKDRTGVLVALALLIAGVPEPEIVADYALTQSRLAGMLAEQLAAEPDESLHPRMIEYHDTRPASLTAILRHLDTQYGGSFPYLTQAGLSTRTFDTLRARLVC
;
A
#
# COMPACT_ATOMS: atom_id res chain seq x y z
N MET A 1 2.98 -2.03 -25.68
CA MET A 1 2.92 -2.79 -24.40
C MET A 1 2.84 -1.75 -23.30
N LEU A 2 1.75 -1.71 -22.52
CA LEU A 2 1.61 -0.72 -21.44
C LEU A 2 2.61 -1.07 -20.35
N ASP A 3 3.36 -0.07 -19.86
CA ASP A 3 4.30 -0.26 -18.76
C ASP A 3 3.50 -0.60 -17.49
N PRO A 4 3.72 -1.75 -16.85
CA PRO A 4 3.04 -2.12 -15.63
C PRO A 4 3.36 -1.19 -14.44
N ALA A 5 4.42 -0.41 -14.51
CA ALA A 5 4.80 0.60 -13.53
C ALA A 5 4.26 2.01 -13.85
N ASP A 6 3.50 2.19 -14.94
CA ASP A 6 2.92 3.48 -15.31
C ASP A 6 1.78 3.85 -14.35
N PRO A 7 1.93 4.94 -13.55
CA PRO A 7 0.88 5.38 -12.62
C PRO A 7 -0.40 5.86 -13.33
N GLN A 8 -0.37 6.14 -14.63
CA GLN A 8 -1.55 6.49 -15.43
C GLN A 8 -2.30 5.25 -15.95
N ASN A 9 -1.69 4.07 -15.86
CA ASN A 9 -2.31 2.83 -16.30
C ASN A 9 -3.19 2.23 -15.18
N HIS A 10 -4.43 2.69 -15.08
CA HIS A 10 -5.40 2.27 -14.05
C HIS A 10 -5.82 0.78 -14.12
N THR A 11 -5.34 0.04 -15.10
CA THR A 11 -5.56 -1.41 -15.20
C THR A 11 -4.50 -2.20 -14.44
N THR A 12 -3.42 -1.57 -14.01
CA THR A 12 -2.35 -2.17 -13.21
C THR A 12 -2.55 -1.92 -11.71
N ILE A 13 -1.86 -2.70 -10.87
CA ILE A 13 -1.85 -2.48 -9.43
C ILE A 13 -1.31 -1.08 -9.07
N VAL A 14 -0.24 -0.65 -9.74
CA VAL A 14 0.34 0.68 -9.52
C VAL A 14 -0.68 1.76 -9.84
N GLY A 15 -1.30 1.72 -11.02
CA GLY A 15 -2.30 2.70 -11.42
C GLY A 15 -3.55 2.69 -10.53
N ALA A 16 -4.00 1.52 -10.09
CA ALA A 16 -5.11 1.42 -9.14
C ALA A 16 -4.77 2.04 -7.78
N CYS A 17 -3.57 1.80 -7.25
CA CYS A 17 -3.12 2.35 -5.97
C CYS A 17 -2.89 3.86 -6.04
N THR A 18 -2.26 4.37 -7.11
CA THR A 18 -2.05 5.81 -7.29
C THR A 18 -3.38 6.55 -7.45
N GLN A 19 -4.31 6.01 -8.24
CA GLN A 19 -5.66 6.58 -8.36
C GLN A 19 -6.40 6.62 -7.02
N MET A 20 -6.23 5.59 -6.19
CA MET A 20 -6.84 5.53 -4.86
C MET A 20 -6.23 6.59 -3.93
N LEU A 21 -4.92 6.79 -3.95
CA LEU A 21 -4.24 7.86 -3.22
C LEU A 21 -4.76 9.24 -3.65
N ASP A 22 -4.88 9.47 -4.96
CA ASP A 22 -5.32 10.76 -5.50
C ASP A 22 -6.79 11.07 -5.20
N ARG A 23 -7.66 10.06 -5.25
CA ARG A 23 -9.11 10.24 -5.07
C ARG A 23 -9.59 10.18 -3.62
N HIS A 24 -8.84 9.50 -2.75
CA HIS A 24 -9.29 9.21 -1.39
C HIS A 24 -8.24 9.52 -0.31
N PRO A 25 -7.52 10.67 -0.39
CA PRO A 25 -6.46 10.99 0.58
C PRO A 25 -6.98 11.01 2.02
N THR A 26 -8.18 11.55 2.25
CA THR A 26 -8.79 11.63 3.58
C THR A 26 -9.02 10.25 4.21
N ARG A 27 -9.29 9.21 3.40
CA ARG A 27 -9.48 7.85 3.92
C ARG A 27 -8.19 7.25 4.49
N PHE A 28 -7.05 7.56 3.89
CA PHE A 28 -5.76 7.16 4.44
C PHE A 28 -5.44 7.92 5.74
N ALA A 29 -5.71 9.22 5.77
CA ALA A 29 -5.54 10.03 6.97
C ALA A 29 -6.44 9.55 8.12
N GLU A 30 -7.72 9.26 7.85
CA GLU A 30 -8.68 8.71 8.82
C GLU A 30 -8.22 7.35 9.36
N ALA A 31 -7.74 6.45 8.49
CA ALA A 31 -7.24 5.14 8.90
C ALA A 31 -5.99 5.25 9.78
N LEU A 32 -5.04 6.12 9.43
CA LEU A 32 -3.85 6.38 10.24
C LEU A 32 -4.21 7.03 11.57
N HIS A 33 -5.17 7.96 11.59
CA HIS A 33 -5.69 8.54 12.83
C HIS A 33 -6.33 7.46 13.72
N ALA A 34 -7.13 6.57 13.16
CA ALA A 34 -7.73 5.46 13.90
C ALA A 34 -6.67 4.51 14.50
N ILE A 35 -5.57 4.25 13.80
CA ILE A 35 -4.44 3.48 14.34
C ILE A 35 -3.79 4.24 15.49
N ALA A 36 -3.57 5.55 15.34
CA ALA A 36 -2.96 6.37 16.38
C ALA A 36 -3.78 6.38 17.68
N GLU A 37 -5.09 6.53 17.57
CA GLU A 37 -6.03 6.65 18.70
C GLU A 37 -6.55 5.28 19.22
N ALA A 38 -6.14 4.17 18.63
CA ALA A 38 -6.55 2.86 19.10
C ALA A 38 -6.07 2.60 20.53
N PRO A 39 -6.85 1.86 21.36
CA PRO A 39 -6.41 1.47 22.70
C PRO A 39 -5.03 0.79 22.70
N PRO A 40 -4.32 0.77 23.86
CA PRO A 40 -3.07 0.03 23.97
C PRO A 40 -3.24 -1.43 23.55
N GLY A 41 -2.30 -1.95 22.75
CA GLY A 41 -2.31 -3.32 22.28
C GLY A 41 -2.15 -3.40 20.74
N PRO A 42 -2.24 -4.62 20.18
CA PRO A 42 -2.10 -4.83 18.75
C PRO A 42 -3.27 -4.24 17.96
N VAL A 43 -2.97 -3.69 16.78
CA VAL A 43 -3.96 -3.21 15.81
C VAL A 43 -3.85 -4.07 14.55
N ILE A 44 -4.97 -4.65 14.14
CA ILE A 44 -5.05 -5.43 12.91
C ILE A 44 -5.55 -4.53 11.80
N VAL A 45 -4.78 -4.42 10.73
CA VAL A 45 -5.13 -3.67 9.52
C VAL A 45 -5.37 -4.65 8.38
N HIS A 46 -6.50 -4.54 7.73
CA HIS A 46 -6.82 -5.39 6.57
C HIS A 46 -7.69 -4.67 5.55
N CYS A 47 -7.67 -5.15 4.32
CA CYS A 47 -8.67 -4.83 3.30
C CYS A 47 -9.36 -6.12 2.86
N TYR A 48 -9.73 -6.26 1.59
CA TYR A 48 -10.29 -7.54 1.10
C TYR A 48 -9.19 -8.63 1.01
N GLY A 49 -8.12 -8.37 0.24
CA GLY A 49 -7.00 -9.32 0.08
C GLY A 49 -5.79 -9.05 0.98
N GLY A 50 -5.83 -8.02 1.84
CA GLY A 50 -4.71 -7.66 2.71
C GLY A 50 -3.45 -7.20 1.98
N LYS A 51 -3.54 -6.82 0.71
CA LYS A 51 -2.42 -6.60 -0.20
C LYS A 51 -2.28 -5.12 -0.58
N ASP A 52 -3.14 -4.59 -1.43
CA ASP A 52 -2.97 -3.28 -2.07
C ASP A 52 -3.26 -2.12 -1.11
N ARG A 53 -4.51 -1.96 -0.68
CA ARG A 53 -4.90 -0.89 0.26
C ARG A 53 -4.18 -1.02 1.59
N THR A 54 -4.05 -2.23 2.08
CA THR A 54 -3.30 -2.54 3.31
C THR A 54 -1.82 -2.22 3.12
N GLY A 55 -1.21 -2.64 2.02
CA GLY A 55 0.20 -2.38 1.72
C GLY A 55 0.52 -0.89 1.64
N VAL A 56 -0.32 -0.10 0.96
CA VAL A 56 -0.16 1.36 0.89
C VAL A 56 -0.31 2.00 2.27
N LEU A 57 -1.33 1.62 3.05
CA LEU A 57 -1.54 2.15 4.40
C LEU A 57 -0.38 1.82 5.34
N VAL A 58 0.11 0.58 5.30
CA VAL A 58 1.28 0.14 6.09
C VAL A 58 2.53 0.90 5.66
N ALA A 59 2.76 1.07 4.36
CA ALA A 59 3.90 1.86 3.87
C ALA A 59 3.85 3.31 4.39
N LEU A 60 2.70 3.97 4.36
CA LEU A 60 2.53 5.31 4.92
C LEU A 60 2.80 5.35 6.43
N ALA A 61 2.33 4.35 7.18
CA ALA A 61 2.60 4.25 8.62
C ALA A 61 4.10 4.04 8.92
N LEU A 62 4.77 3.19 8.16
CA LEU A 62 6.20 2.93 8.30
C LEU A 62 7.05 4.15 7.93
N LEU A 63 6.65 4.92 6.89
CA LEU A 63 7.30 6.20 6.56
C LEU A 63 7.18 7.20 7.72
N ILE A 64 6.01 7.30 8.36
CA ILE A 64 5.82 8.14 9.56
C ILE A 64 6.71 7.67 10.70
N ALA A 65 6.88 6.36 10.89
CA ALA A 65 7.77 5.78 11.88
C ALA A 65 9.27 6.04 11.59
N GLY A 66 9.60 6.49 10.38
CA GLY A 66 10.97 6.77 9.95
C GLY A 66 11.71 5.54 9.42
N VAL A 67 10.98 4.50 9.02
CA VAL A 67 11.59 3.31 8.39
C VAL A 67 12.12 3.68 7.01
N PRO A 68 13.35 3.26 6.65
CA PRO A 68 13.91 3.50 5.32
C PRO A 68 13.07 2.87 4.21
N GLU A 69 12.89 3.57 3.10
CA GLU A 69 12.09 3.11 1.96
C GLU A 69 12.48 1.70 1.46
N PRO A 70 13.77 1.33 1.34
CA PRO A 70 14.14 -0.02 0.90
C PRO A 70 13.60 -1.14 1.82
N GLU A 71 13.51 -0.88 3.13
CA GLU A 71 12.96 -1.84 4.09
C GLU A 71 11.44 -1.95 3.96
N ILE A 72 10.76 -0.82 3.73
CA ILE A 72 9.31 -0.79 3.47
C ILE A 72 8.98 -1.56 2.19
N VAL A 73 9.77 -1.35 1.14
CA VAL A 73 9.60 -2.07 -0.13
C VAL A 73 9.85 -3.56 0.02
N ALA A 74 10.85 -3.94 0.81
CA ALA A 74 11.16 -5.34 1.10
C ALA A 74 10.03 -6.02 1.91
N ASP A 75 9.47 -5.35 2.91
CA ASP A 75 8.32 -5.83 3.69
C ASP A 75 7.09 -6.06 2.79
N TYR A 76 6.75 -5.09 1.95
CA TYR A 76 5.66 -5.22 0.99
C TYR A 76 5.82 -6.43 0.06
N ALA A 77 7.03 -6.65 -0.44
CA ALA A 77 7.34 -7.73 -1.37
C ALA A 77 7.18 -9.13 -0.76
N LEU A 78 7.25 -9.27 0.58
CA LEU A 78 7.00 -10.54 1.27
C LEU A 78 5.60 -11.09 1.00
N THR A 79 4.64 -10.22 0.71
CA THR A 79 3.25 -10.58 0.40
C THR A 79 3.19 -11.54 -0.77
N GLN A 80 4.03 -11.37 -1.80
CA GLN A 80 4.03 -12.23 -2.98
C GLN A 80 4.33 -13.70 -2.63
N SER A 81 5.33 -13.93 -1.81
CA SER A 81 5.67 -15.30 -1.37
C SER A 81 4.60 -15.89 -0.45
N ARG A 82 3.98 -15.05 0.39
CA ARG A 82 2.92 -15.47 1.31
C ARG A 82 1.62 -15.85 0.58
N LEU A 83 1.32 -15.19 -0.53
CA LEU A 83 0.13 -15.45 -1.34
C LEU A 83 0.35 -16.48 -2.46
N ALA A 84 1.57 -16.95 -2.69
CA ALA A 84 1.89 -17.85 -3.80
C ALA A 84 1.07 -19.14 -3.80
N GLY A 85 0.85 -19.75 -2.62
CA GLY A 85 0.02 -20.95 -2.51
C GLY A 85 -1.43 -20.70 -2.89
N MET A 86 -2.02 -19.60 -2.40
CA MET A 86 -3.39 -19.21 -2.74
C MET A 86 -3.54 -18.92 -4.25
N LEU A 87 -2.57 -18.24 -4.85
CA LEU A 87 -2.56 -18.00 -6.30
C LEU A 87 -2.50 -19.31 -7.08
N ALA A 88 -1.64 -20.25 -6.67
CA ALA A 88 -1.54 -21.54 -7.33
C ALA A 88 -2.85 -22.33 -7.27
N GLU A 89 -3.55 -22.33 -6.13
CA GLU A 89 -4.87 -22.94 -5.98
C GLU A 89 -5.91 -22.28 -6.87
N GLN A 90 -5.93 -20.95 -6.95
CA GLN A 90 -6.86 -20.20 -7.80
C GLN A 90 -6.61 -20.45 -9.29
N LEU A 91 -5.34 -20.50 -9.73
CA LEU A 91 -4.99 -20.83 -11.12
C LEU A 91 -5.39 -22.26 -11.46
N ALA A 92 -5.20 -23.20 -10.55
CA ALA A 92 -5.61 -24.60 -10.76
C ALA A 92 -7.14 -24.79 -10.81
N ALA A 93 -7.89 -23.92 -10.13
CA ALA A 93 -9.36 -23.94 -10.12
C ALA A 93 -9.99 -23.21 -11.31
N GLU A 94 -9.23 -22.36 -12.02
CA GLU A 94 -9.72 -21.58 -13.17
C GLU A 94 -9.51 -22.36 -14.47
N PRO A 95 -10.59 -22.84 -15.12
CA PRO A 95 -10.49 -23.64 -16.34
C PRO A 95 -10.12 -22.79 -17.57
N ASP A 96 -10.35 -21.48 -17.55
CA ASP A 96 -9.99 -20.58 -18.65
C ASP A 96 -8.57 -20.06 -18.45
N GLU A 97 -7.59 -20.76 -19.04
CA GLU A 97 -6.19 -20.39 -18.98
C GLU A 97 -5.90 -18.98 -19.55
N SER A 98 -6.78 -18.41 -20.37
CA SER A 98 -6.62 -17.06 -20.91
C SER A 98 -6.73 -15.98 -19.81
N LEU A 99 -7.34 -16.29 -18.66
CA LEU A 99 -7.45 -15.43 -17.51
C LEU A 99 -6.22 -15.46 -16.58
N HIS A 100 -5.38 -16.52 -16.68
CA HIS A 100 -4.23 -16.71 -15.79
C HIS A 100 -3.26 -15.52 -15.77
N PRO A 101 -2.87 -14.88 -16.90
CA PRO A 101 -1.99 -13.72 -16.87
C PRO A 101 -2.56 -12.57 -16.05
N ARG A 102 -3.88 -12.32 -16.15
CA ARG A 102 -4.56 -11.28 -15.38
C ARG A 102 -4.64 -11.62 -13.90
N MET A 103 -4.85 -12.88 -13.56
CA MET A 103 -4.85 -13.36 -12.17
C MET A 103 -3.46 -13.19 -11.54
N ILE A 104 -2.40 -13.54 -12.26
CA ILE A 104 -1.00 -13.36 -11.83
C ILE A 104 -0.71 -11.86 -11.62
N GLU A 105 -1.10 -11.00 -12.55
CA GLU A 105 -0.92 -9.55 -12.43
C GLU A 105 -1.70 -8.97 -11.23
N TYR A 106 -2.91 -9.45 -10.98
CA TYR A 106 -3.70 -9.04 -9.81
C TYR A 106 -3.01 -9.36 -8.48
N HIS A 107 -2.23 -10.44 -8.41
CA HIS A 107 -1.46 -10.84 -7.24
C HIS A 107 -0.07 -10.20 -7.15
N ASP A 108 0.25 -9.26 -8.06
CA ASP A 108 1.55 -8.59 -8.07
C ASP A 108 1.79 -7.75 -6.82
N THR A 109 2.88 -8.03 -6.13
CA THR A 109 3.42 -7.24 -5.01
C THR A 109 4.94 -7.11 -5.15
N ARG A 110 5.41 -6.94 -6.40
CA ARG A 110 6.83 -6.77 -6.68
C ARG A 110 7.37 -5.49 -6.04
N PRO A 111 8.65 -5.47 -5.64
CA PRO A 111 9.31 -4.27 -5.11
C PRO A 111 9.08 -3.03 -5.99
N ALA A 112 9.19 -3.19 -7.31
CA ALA A 112 9.00 -2.11 -8.27
C ALA A 112 7.61 -1.45 -8.21
N SER A 113 6.58 -2.21 -7.85
CA SER A 113 5.21 -1.69 -7.74
C SER A 113 5.08 -0.69 -6.59
N LEU A 114 5.57 -1.02 -5.39
CA LEU A 114 5.55 -0.09 -4.27
C LEU A 114 6.49 1.11 -4.52
N THR A 115 7.69 0.87 -5.05
CA THR A 115 8.61 1.96 -5.42
C THR A 115 7.96 2.96 -6.37
N ALA A 116 7.20 2.51 -7.36
CA ALA A 116 6.48 3.39 -8.28
C ALA A 116 5.36 4.19 -7.57
N ILE A 117 4.65 3.56 -6.62
CA ILE A 117 3.62 4.22 -5.80
C ILE A 117 4.25 5.30 -4.90
N LEU A 118 5.36 5.01 -4.24
CA LEU A 118 6.06 5.98 -3.39
C LEU A 118 6.62 7.15 -4.21
N ARG A 119 7.18 6.86 -5.39
CA ARG A 119 7.61 7.91 -6.34
C ARG A 119 6.45 8.81 -6.78
N HIS A 120 5.25 8.27 -6.97
CA HIS A 120 4.06 9.06 -7.26
C HIS A 120 3.76 10.04 -6.12
N LEU A 121 3.83 9.61 -4.86
CA LEU A 121 3.67 10.49 -3.70
C LEU A 121 4.72 11.62 -3.69
N ASP A 122 5.98 11.29 -3.98
CA ASP A 122 7.05 12.28 -4.02
C ASP A 122 6.86 13.30 -5.13
N THR A 123 6.50 12.85 -6.33
CA THR A 123 6.40 13.72 -7.51
C THR A 123 5.12 14.56 -7.52
N GLN A 124 4.00 14.03 -7.04
CA GLN A 124 2.70 14.73 -7.06
C GLN A 124 2.47 15.58 -5.82
N TYR A 125 2.98 15.16 -4.66
CA TYR A 125 2.64 15.77 -3.36
C TYR A 125 3.86 16.27 -2.57
N GLY A 126 5.08 15.95 -3.03
CA GLY A 126 6.31 16.27 -2.30
C GLY A 126 6.60 15.30 -1.16
N GLY A 127 6.01 14.11 -1.19
CA GLY A 127 6.20 13.04 -0.22
C GLY A 127 4.98 12.71 0.65
N SER A 128 5.13 11.70 1.49
CA SER A 128 4.06 11.20 2.35
C SER A 128 3.58 12.20 3.41
N PHE A 129 4.50 13.00 3.98
CA PHE A 129 4.14 14.00 4.99
C PHE A 129 3.27 15.13 4.43
N PRO A 130 3.66 15.83 3.35
CA PRO A 130 2.80 16.82 2.71
C PRO A 130 1.47 16.24 2.25
N TYR A 131 1.48 15.04 1.67
CA TYR A 131 0.28 14.33 1.25
C TYR A 131 -0.72 14.15 2.40
N LEU A 132 -0.27 13.58 3.52
CA LEU A 132 -1.12 13.31 4.67
C LEU A 132 -1.54 14.59 5.40
N THR A 133 -0.69 15.60 5.45
CA THR A 133 -1.03 16.92 6.02
C THR A 133 -2.15 17.58 5.21
N GLN A 134 -2.06 17.57 3.88
CA GLN A 134 -3.13 18.05 2.99
C GLN A 134 -4.41 17.24 3.14
N ALA A 135 -4.29 15.94 3.43
CA ALA A 135 -5.42 15.05 3.71
C ALA A 135 -6.06 15.26 5.09
N GLY A 136 -5.52 16.16 5.92
CA GLY A 136 -6.08 16.52 7.21
C GLY A 136 -5.45 15.81 8.42
N LEU A 137 -4.34 15.08 8.24
CA LEU A 137 -3.63 14.47 9.37
C LEU A 137 -2.91 15.55 10.18
N SER A 138 -3.21 15.64 11.48
CA SER A 138 -2.60 16.63 12.36
C SER A 138 -1.20 16.24 12.80
N THR A 139 -0.36 17.24 13.14
CA THR A 139 0.97 17.02 13.73
C THR A 139 0.90 16.11 14.95
N ARG A 140 -0.10 16.31 15.82
CA ARG A 140 -0.33 15.45 16.98
C ARG A 140 -0.53 14.00 16.58
N THR A 141 -1.28 13.73 15.51
CA THR A 141 -1.52 12.35 15.04
C THR A 141 -0.24 11.73 14.52
N PHE A 142 0.60 12.48 13.80
CA PHE A 142 1.93 12.01 13.39
C PHE A 142 2.78 11.58 14.59
N ASP A 143 2.85 12.41 15.64
CA ASP A 143 3.64 12.15 16.84
C ASP A 143 3.10 10.93 17.61
N THR A 144 1.77 10.85 17.76
CA THR A 144 1.12 9.72 18.46
C THR A 144 1.35 8.40 17.70
N LEU A 145 1.21 8.43 16.37
CA LEU A 145 1.44 7.26 15.53
C LEU A 145 2.90 6.80 15.58
N ARG A 146 3.84 7.75 15.48
CA ARG A 146 5.26 7.47 15.62
C ARG A 146 5.58 6.85 16.97
N ALA A 147 5.10 7.44 18.06
CA ALA A 147 5.32 6.92 19.41
C ALA A 147 4.73 5.51 19.61
N ARG A 148 3.64 5.20 18.91
CA ARG A 148 3.01 3.88 18.95
C ARG A 148 3.79 2.81 18.18
N LEU A 149 4.40 3.19 17.07
CA LEU A 149 5.09 2.27 16.16
C LEU A 149 6.58 2.07 16.49
N VAL A 150 7.19 3.05 17.18
CA VAL A 150 8.60 3.01 17.56
C VAL A 150 8.65 2.82 19.08
N CYS A 151 8.76 1.56 19.51
CA CYS A 151 8.94 1.20 20.91
C CYS A 151 10.41 1.32 21.33
#